data_62adeeec59b3a8171933980f9f10db8b
#
_entry.id   62adeeec59b3a8171933980f9f10db8b
#
_cell.length_a   1.000
_cell.length_b   1.000
_cell.length_c   1.000
_cell.angle_alpha   90.00
_cell.angle_beta   90.00
_cell.angle_gamma   90.00
#
_symmetry.space_group_name_H-M   'P 1'
#
loop_
_entity.id
_entity.type
_entity.pdbx_description
1 polymer ?
#
loop_
_entity_poly.entity_id
_entity_poly.type
_entity_poly.pdbx_seq_one_letter_code
_entity_poly.pdbx_strand_id
1 'polypeptide(L)'
;MSRQIIFGPPGTGKTTHLLRIVEKELRENKVSPNKIAYLAFTNQAADEALSRAISQLNYSTKDFMNFRTLHSLAYRELHLKEENIMSDEDYRVVSDKLQINLSNPNKNTETYGAGFPDDIFMKVIDGAKVRGLTTENFFHDPTVGHLEGGWLKLKYIDTALSQYKTERNKFDLTDLIVEFN
;
A
#
# COMPACT_ATOMS: atom_id res chain seq x y z
N MET A 1 -1.19 -8.98 23.77
CA MET A 1 -2.07 -8.11 22.95
C MET A 1 -3.29 -8.89 22.55
N SER A 2 -4.49 -8.36 22.76
CA SER A 2 -5.74 -8.96 22.29
C SER A 2 -5.99 -8.55 20.84
N ARG A 3 -6.38 -9.50 19.98
CA ARG A 3 -6.84 -9.22 18.62
C ARG A 3 -8.35 -9.28 18.59
N GLN A 4 -8.99 -8.30 17.96
CA GLN A 4 -10.42 -8.28 17.73
C GLN A 4 -10.68 -8.13 16.23
N ILE A 5 -11.58 -8.95 15.68
CA ILE A 5 -12.01 -8.88 14.29
C ILE A 5 -13.48 -8.49 14.28
N ILE A 6 -13.81 -7.42 13.53
CA ILE A 6 -15.16 -6.88 13.43
C ILE A 6 -15.65 -7.06 12.00
N PHE A 7 -16.65 -7.90 11.81
CA PHE A 7 -17.29 -8.13 10.52
C PHE A 7 -18.64 -7.40 10.42
N GLY A 8 -18.99 -7.00 9.22
CA GLY A 8 -20.31 -6.42 8.92
C GLY A 8 -20.35 -5.80 7.52
N PRO A 9 -21.52 -5.74 6.87
CA PRO A 9 -21.69 -5.05 5.60
C PRO A 9 -21.48 -3.55 5.71
N PRO A 10 -21.40 -2.79 4.61
CA PRO A 10 -21.37 -1.34 4.61
C PRO A 10 -22.52 -0.75 5.46
N GLY A 11 -22.27 0.36 6.17
CA GLY A 11 -23.30 1.04 6.96
C GLY A 11 -23.58 0.45 8.37
N THR A 12 -22.97 -0.65 8.77
CA THR A 12 -23.21 -1.30 10.09
C THR A 12 -22.46 -0.67 11.27
N GLY A 13 -21.85 0.50 11.09
CA GLY A 13 -21.19 1.22 12.18
C GLY A 13 -19.80 0.71 12.56
N LYS A 14 -19.10 -0.05 11.69
CA LYS A 14 -17.73 -0.53 11.96
C LYS A 14 -16.77 0.60 12.34
N THR A 15 -16.76 1.69 11.57
CA THR A 15 -15.94 2.88 11.87
C THR A 15 -16.29 3.49 13.23
N THR A 16 -17.57 3.60 13.54
CA THR A 16 -18.04 4.10 14.85
C THR A 16 -17.57 3.20 16.00
N HIS A 17 -17.61 1.88 15.78
CA HIS A 17 -17.12 0.93 16.79
C HIS A 17 -15.61 1.05 17.01
N LEU A 18 -14.82 1.18 15.92
CA LEU A 18 -13.38 1.40 16.01
C LEU A 18 -13.06 2.71 16.75
N LEU A 19 -13.78 3.79 16.49
CA LEU A 19 -13.60 5.06 17.21
C LEU A 19 -13.97 4.96 18.69
N ARG A 20 -14.95 4.14 19.07
CA ARG A 20 -15.22 3.84 20.49
C ARG A 20 -14.07 3.10 21.17
N ILE A 21 -13.37 2.21 20.45
CA ILE A 21 -12.17 1.57 20.98
C ILE A 21 -11.08 2.61 21.20
N VAL A 22 -10.86 3.51 20.23
CA VAL A 22 -9.92 4.63 20.38
C VAL A 22 -10.28 5.49 21.60
N GLU A 23 -11.55 5.87 21.74
CA GLU A 23 -12.02 6.65 22.89
C GLU A 23 -11.74 5.95 24.22
N LYS A 24 -12.00 4.65 24.30
CA LYS A 24 -11.71 3.84 25.48
C LYS A 24 -10.22 3.85 25.83
N GLU A 25 -9.34 3.65 24.85
CA GLU A 25 -7.89 3.68 25.06
C GLU A 25 -7.42 5.04 25.58
N LEU A 26 -7.98 6.13 25.06
CA LEU A 26 -7.63 7.49 25.48
C LEU A 26 -8.15 7.81 26.90
N ARG A 27 -9.42 7.50 27.18
CA ARG A 27 -10.08 7.94 28.43
C ARG A 27 -9.84 7.00 29.60
N GLU A 28 -9.95 5.68 29.38
CA GLU A 28 -9.82 4.68 30.44
C GLU A 28 -8.37 4.24 30.63
N ASN A 29 -7.69 3.86 29.55
CA ASN A 29 -6.32 3.36 29.60
C ASN A 29 -5.26 4.46 29.57
N LYS A 30 -5.67 5.74 29.42
CA LYS A 30 -4.77 6.91 29.39
C LYS A 30 -3.64 6.80 28.37
N VAL A 31 -3.89 6.11 27.27
CA VAL A 31 -2.95 6.01 26.15
C VAL A 31 -2.84 7.37 25.47
N SER A 32 -1.62 7.82 25.21
CA SER A 32 -1.41 9.08 24.50
C SER A 32 -1.88 8.97 23.04
N PRO A 33 -2.59 9.95 22.47
CA PRO A 33 -3.14 9.88 21.10
C PRO A 33 -2.12 9.56 20.03
N ASN A 34 -0.89 10.06 20.16
CA ASN A 34 0.20 9.79 19.23
C ASN A 34 0.71 8.33 19.23
N LYS A 35 0.30 7.53 20.23
CA LYS A 35 0.58 6.09 20.31
C LYS A 35 -0.54 5.23 19.72
N ILE A 36 -1.61 5.85 19.23
CA ILE A 36 -2.73 5.17 18.62
C ILE A 36 -2.64 5.37 17.10
N ALA A 37 -2.58 4.28 16.34
CA ALA A 37 -2.68 4.30 14.89
C ALA A 37 -4.08 3.86 14.45
N TYR A 38 -4.71 4.64 13.59
CA TYR A 38 -5.92 4.28 12.85
C TYR A 38 -5.56 4.19 11.37
N LEU A 39 -5.53 2.98 10.84
CA LEU A 39 -5.12 2.76 9.47
C LEU A 39 -6.33 2.45 8.59
N ALA A 40 -6.47 3.19 7.50
CA ALA A 40 -7.51 3.01 6.50
C ALA A 40 -6.91 2.59 5.15
N PHE A 41 -7.75 2.04 4.29
CA PHE A 41 -7.33 1.66 2.95
C PHE A 41 -7.21 2.87 2.00
N THR A 42 -8.09 3.87 2.17
CA THR A 42 -8.11 5.09 1.34
C THR A 42 -7.87 6.33 2.19
N ASN A 43 -7.33 7.38 1.58
CA ASN A 43 -7.15 8.68 2.24
C ASN A 43 -8.50 9.25 2.71
N GLN A 44 -9.54 9.15 1.88
CA GLN A 44 -10.89 9.60 2.26
C GLN A 44 -11.39 8.92 3.53
N ALA A 45 -11.20 7.62 3.68
CA ALA A 45 -11.62 6.89 4.89
C ALA A 45 -10.76 7.28 6.12
N ALA A 46 -9.47 7.55 5.92
CA ALA A 46 -8.60 8.04 6.99
C ALA A 46 -9.01 9.44 7.46
N ASP A 47 -9.27 10.36 6.52
CA ASP A 47 -9.67 11.74 6.80
C ASP A 47 -11.05 11.80 7.47
N GLU A 48 -11.99 10.95 7.04
CA GLU A 48 -13.30 10.83 7.69
C GLU A 48 -13.17 10.35 9.14
N ALA A 49 -12.35 9.33 9.39
CA ALA A 49 -12.12 8.82 10.73
C ALA A 49 -11.43 9.87 11.62
N LEU A 50 -10.44 10.59 11.08
CA LEU A 50 -9.76 11.68 11.76
C LEU A 50 -10.74 12.81 12.13
N SER A 51 -11.55 13.27 11.19
CA SER A 51 -12.54 14.33 11.41
C SER A 51 -13.55 13.95 12.50
N ARG A 52 -14.02 12.70 12.49
CA ARG A 52 -14.92 12.18 13.53
C ARG A 52 -14.23 12.10 14.89
N ALA A 53 -12.97 11.62 14.93
CA ALA A 53 -12.21 11.53 16.18
C ALA A 53 -12.01 12.92 16.82
N ILE A 54 -11.61 13.91 16.02
CA ILE A 54 -11.42 15.29 16.48
C ILE A 54 -12.73 15.85 17.04
N SER A 55 -13.85 15.71 16.32
CA SER A 55 -15.15 16.27 16.73
C SER A 55 -15.72 15.61 17.98
N GLN A 56 -15.45 14.31 18.21
CA GLN A 56 -16.02 13.55 19.32
C GLN A 56 -15.14 13.54 20.58
N LEU A 57 -13.82 13.61 20.42
CA LEU A 57 -12.87 13.36 21.51
C LEU A 57 -12.20 14.62 22.03
N ASN A 58 -12.46 15.79 21.42
CA ASN A 58 -11.89 17.08 21.80
C ASN A 58 -10.36 17.13 21.76
N TYR A 59 -9.76 16.52 20.74
CA TYR A 59 -8.35 16.56 20.43
C TYR A 59 -8.11 17.36 19.12
N SER A 60 -6.86 17.71 18.85
CA SER A 60 -6.46 18.38 17.59
C SER A 60 -5.97 17.39 16.56
N THR A 61 -5.89 17.83 15.29
CA THR A 61 -5.30 17.03 14.21
C THR A 61 -3.86 16.58 14.52
N LYS A 62 -3.10 17.41 15.24
CA LYS A 62 -1.71 17.11 15.60
C LYS A 62 -1.58 15.95 16.59
N ASP A 63 -2.62 15.70 17.36
CA ASP A 63 -2.63 14.61 18.33
C ASP A 63 -2.79 13.25 17.64
N PHE A 64 -3.53 13.20 16.53
CA PHE A 64 -3.82 11.98 15.78
C PHE A 64 -2.98 11.82 14.50
N MET A 65 -1.67 12.06 14.60
CA MET A 65 -0.75 12.00 13.45
C MET A 65 -0.68 10.62 12.76
N ASN A 66 -1.17 9.57 13.40
CA ASN A 66 -1.19 8.20 12.89
C ASN A 66 -2.58 7.76 12.37
N PHE A 67 -3.51 8.70 12.16
CA PHE A 67 -4.76 8.46 11.44
C PHE A 67 -4.53 8.67 9.94
N ARG A 68 -4.20 7.61 9.23
CA ARG A 68 -3.75 7.68 7.82
C ARG A 68 -3.87 6.34 7.09
N THR A 69 -3.45 6.30 5.84
CA THR A 69 -3.33 5.02 5.13
C THR A 69 -2.05 4.29 5.54
N LEU A 70 -2.02 2.96 5.37
CA LEU A 70 -0.83 2.16 5.64
C LEU A 70 0.37 2.64 4.81
N HIS A 71 0.17 2.95 3.52
CA HIS A 71 1.24 3.48 2.65
C HIS A 71 1.77 4.83 3.16
N SER A 72 0.88 5.72 3.60
CA SER A 72 1.29 7.02 4.16
C SER A 72 2.06 6.86 5.48
N LEU A 73 1.72 5.85 6.29
CA LEU A 73 2.49 5.53 7.49
C LEU A 73 3.87 4.99 7.12
N ALA A 74 3.95 3.99 6.25
CA ALA A 74 5.20 3.40 5.78
C ALA A 74 6.13 4.45 5.17
N TYR A 75 5.60 5.29 4.27
CA TYR A 75 6.34 6.41 3.66
C TYR A 75 7.02 7.30 4.70
N ARG A 76 6.30 7.66 5.77
CA ARG A 76 6.82 8.52 6.84
C ARG A 76 7.85 7.79 7.70
N GLU A 77 7.58 6.58 8.12
CA GLU A 77 8.46 5.82 9.03
C GLU A 77 9.77 5.39 8.32
N LEU A 78 9.72 5.17 7.01
CA LEU A 78 10.91 4.91 6.19
C LEU A 78 11.68 6.20 5.83
N HIS A 79 11.21 7.37 6.29
CA HIS A 79 11.83 8.68 6.03
C HIS A 79 12.06 8.97 4.53
N LEU A 80 11.16 8.49 3.67
CA LEU A 80 11.25 8.67 2.24
C LEU A 80 10.81 10.08 1.82
N LYS A 81 11.33 10.53 0.68
CA LYS A 81 10.91 11.76 0.00
C LYS A 81 10.10 11.42 -1.24
N GLU A 82 9.37 12.40 -1.78
CA GLU A 82 8.60 12.23 -3.01
C GLU A 82 9.47 11.72 -4.18
N GLU A 83 10.70 12.21 -4.26
CA GLU A 83 11.69 11.77 -5.25
C GLU A 83 12.08 10.29 -5.15
N ASN A 84 11.82 9.62 -4.02
CA ASN A 84 12.05 8.19 -3.84
C ASN A 84 10.90 7.32 -4.35
N ILE A 85 9.75 7.91 -4.65
CA ILE A 85 8.61 7.14 -5.14
C ILE A 85 8.65 7.04 -6.66
N MET A 86 8.35 5.86 -7.19
CA MET A 86 8.24 5.62 -8.62
C MET A 86 7.15 6.53 -9.23
N SER A 87 7.55 7.42 -10.14
CA SER A 87 6.66 8.32 -10.88
C SER A 87 6.24 7.72 -12.23
N ASP A 88 5.32 8.37 -12.94
CA ASP A 88 4.95 7.99 -14.31
C ASP A 88 6.15 7.98 -15.26
N GLU A 89 7.07 8.93 -15.06
CA GLU A 89 8.29 9.01 -15.86
C GLU A 89 9.20 7.82 -15.60
N ASP A 90 9.32 7.38 -14.35
CA ASP A 90 10.10 6.19 -14.00
C ASP A 90 9.53 4.93 -14.68
N TYR A 91 8.19 4.74 -14.65
CA TYR A 91 7.54 3.63 -15.36
C TYR A 91 7.71 3.72 -16.87
N ARG A 92 7.65 4.93 -17.44
CA ARG A 92 7.90 5.14 -18.85
C ARG A 92 9.32 4.76 -19.26
N VAL A 93 10.33 5.21 -18.51
CA VAL A 93 11.74 4.88 -18.76
C VAL A 93 11.98 3.38 -18.72
N VAL A 94 11.40 2.68 -17.77
CA VAL A 94 11.50 1.22 -17.68
C VAL A 94 10.76 0.55 -18.85
N SER A 95 9.57 1.02 -19.19
CA SER A 95 8.77 0.51 -20.32
C SER A 95 9.53 0.61 -21.64
N ASP A 96 10.10 1.79 -21.92
CA ASP A 96 10.87 2.05 -23.14
C ASP A 96 12.11 1.13 -23.22
N LYS A 97 12.83 0.97 -22.10
CA LYS A 97 14.01 0.09 -22.03
C LYS A 97 13.66 -1.38 -22.30
N LEU A 98 12.51 -1.81 -21.80
CA LEU A 98 12.07 -3.20 -21.89
C LEU A 98 11.21 -3.49 -23.12
N GLN A 99 10.83 -2.47 -23.91
CA GLN A 99 9.90 -2.57 -25.04
C GLN A 99 8.54 -3.19 -24.66
N ILE A 100 8.02 -2.79 -23.49
CA ILE A 100 6.73 -3.21 -22.94
C ILE A 100 5.94 -1.98 -22.47
N ASN A 101 4.68 -2.16 -22.11
CA ASN A 101 3.86 -1.09 -21.58
C ASN A 101 3.45 -1.39 -20.14
N LEU A 102 4.01 -0.63 -19.18
CA LEU A 102 3.68 -0.75 -17.77
C LEU A 102 2.91 0.50 -17.32
N SER A 103 1.83 0.28 -16.58
CA SER A 103 1.10 1.34 -15.90
C SER A 103 1.77 1.70 -14.57
N ASN A 104 1.62 2.97 -14.18
CA ASN A 104 1.91 3.35 -12.81
C ASN A 104 0.73 2.93 -11.91
N PRO A 105 0.91 1.95 -11.00
CA PRO A 105 -0.16 1.49 -10.12
C PRO A 105 -0.59 2.55 -9.08
N ASN A 106 0.19 3.62 -8.92
CA ASN A 106 -0.11 4.72 -8.00
C ASN A 106 -1.20 5.67 -8.54
N LYS A 107 -1.48 5.65 -9.84
CA LYS A 107 -2.60 6.39 -10.38
C LYS A 107 -3.90 5.72 -9.94
N ASN A 108 -4.70 6.46 -9.18
CA ASN A 108 -6.12 6.16 -8.97
C ASN A 108 -6.82 6.24 -10.33
N THR A 109 -6.64 5.22 -11.15
CA THR A 109 -7.53 5.03 -12.28
C THR A 109 -8.83 4.49 -11.68
N GLU A 110 -9.83 5.35 -11.57
CA GLU A 110 -11.24 4.97 -11.31
C GLU A 110 -11.74 3.95 -12.35
N THR A 111 -10.92 3.61 -13.30
CA THR A 111 -11.13 2.64 -14.36
C THR A 111 -10.41 1.32 -13.99
N TYR A 112 -11.02 0.55 -13.11
CA TYR A 112 -10.76 -0.88 -13.02
C TYR A 112 -11.00 -1.48 -14.42
N GLY A 113 -9.92 -1.73 -15.16
CA GLY A 113 -10.01 -2.41 -16.45
C GLY A 113 -9.15 -1.89 -17.59
N ALA A 114 -8.49 -0.73 -17.45
CA ALA A 114 -7.67 -0.13 -18.51
C ALA A 114 -6.17 -0.15 -18.20
N GLY A 115 -5.66 -1.24 -17.65
CA GLY A 115 -4.22 -1.49 -17.56
C GLY A 115 -3.67 -2.01 -18.89
N PHE A 116 -2.37 -1.86 -19.09
CA PHE A 116 -1.70 -2.48 -20.25
C PHE A 116 -1.64 -4.01 -20.09
N PRO A 117 -1.59 -4.77 -21.20
CA PRO A 117 -1.44 -6.22 -21.13
C PRO A 117 -0.23 -6.68 -20.30
N ASP A 118 0.86 -5.92 -20.35
CA ASP A 118 2.10 -6.25 -19.63
C ASP A 118 2.01 -6.00 -18.11
N ASP A 119 0.98 -5.32 -17.61
CA ASP A 119 0.79 -5.11 -16.17
C ASP A 119 0.58 -6.42 -15.39
N ILE A 120 0.28 -7.51 -16.08
CA ILE A 120 0.20 -8.84 -15.46
C ILE A 120 1.54 -9.25 -14.82
N PHE A 121 2.68 -8.84 -15.42
CA PHE A 121 4.00 -9.13 -14.85
C PHE A 121 4.19 -8.39 -13.53
N MET A 122 3.77 -7.12 -13.45
CA MET A 122 3.80 -6.35 -12.21
C MET A 122 2.97 -7.02 -11.10
N LYS A 123 1.76 -7.51 -11.44
CA LYS A 123 0.90 -8.22 -10.47
C LYS A 123 1.56 -9.47 -9.92
N VAL A 124 2.34 -10.19 -10.72
CA VAL A 124 3.07 -11.37 -10.24
C VAL A 124 4.25 -10.98 -9.37
N ILE A 125 5.04 -9.99 -9.77
CA ILE A 125 6.17 -9.48 -8.99
C ILE A 125 5.68 -8.96 -7.62
N ASP A 126 4.66 -8.12 -7.61
CA ASP A 126 4.08 -7.57 -6.38
C ASP A 126 3.42 -8.65 -5.53
N GLY A 127 2.74 -9.60 -6.18
CA GLY A 127 2.14 -10.75 -5.51
C GLY A 127 3.15 -11.63 -4.79
N ALA A 128 4.33 -11.81 -5.37
CA ALA A 128 5.46 -12.51 -4.75
C ALA A 128 5.97 -11.75 -3.52
N LYS A 129 6.26 -10.46 -3.68
CA LYS A 129 6.77 -9.59 -2.62
C LYS A 129 5.85 -9.58 -1.39
N VAL A 130 4.56 -9.33 -1.58
CA VAL A 130 3.57 -9.28 -0.48
C VAL A 130 3.46 -10.60 0.27
N ARG A 131 3.78 -11.73 -0.37
CA ARG A 131 3.78 -13.05 0.26
C ARG A 131 5.13 -13.46 0.85
N GLY A 132 6.15 -12.61 0.73
CA GLY A 132 7.51 -12.95 1.15
C GLY A 132 8.12 -14.09 0.33
N LEU A 133 7.68 -14.24 -0.93
CA LEU A 133 8.17 -15.26 -1.86
C LEU A 133 9.11 -14.64 -2.88
N THR A 134 10.00 -15.47 -3.45
CA THR A 134 10.71 -15.06 -4.68
C THR A 134 9.72 -15.04 -5.85
N THR A 135 9.98 -14.18 -6.84
CA THR A 135 9.17 -14.11 -8.05
C THR A 135 9.10 -15.46 -8.77
N GLU A 136 10.21 -16.24 -8.74
CA GLU A 136 10.27 -17.59 -9.31
C GLU A 136 9.32 -18.57 -8.59
N ASN A 137 9.37 -18.60 -7.26
CA ASN A 137 8.50 -19.47 -6.48
C ASN A 137 7.03 -19.13 -6.68
N PHE A 138 6.70 -17.83 -6.75
CA PHE A 138 5.32 -17.41 -6.98
C PHE A 138 4.86 -17.65 -8.41
N PHE A 139 5.74 -17.54 -9.42
CA PHE A 139 5.43 -17.87 -10.81
C PHE A 139 4.93 -19.31 -10.98
N HIS A 140 5.47 -20.25 -10.21
CA HIS A 140 5.06 -21.65 -10.24
C HIS A 140 3.83 -21.95 -9.38
N ASP A 141 3.25 -20.94 -8.71
CA ASP A 141 2.01 -21.11 -7.96
C ASP A 141 0.83 -21.33 -8.92
N PRO A 142 -0.03 -22.33 -8.69
CA PRO A 142 -1.19 -22.60 -9.57
C PRO A 142 -2.16 -21.42 -9.73
N THR A 143 -2.12 -20.44 -8.84
CA THR A 143 -2.98 -19.25 -8.89
C THR A 143 -2.50 -18.18 -9.88
N VAL A 144 -1.26 -18.26 -10.36
CA VAL A 144 -0.68 -17.24 -11.26
C VAL A 144 -1.24 -17.34 -12.68
N GLY A 145 -1.66 -18.50 -13.11
CA GLY A 145 -2.17 -18.71 -14.46
C GLY A 145 -1.08 -18.64 -15.55
N HIS A 146 -1.52 -18.59 -16.81
CA HIS A 146 -0.62 -18.53 -17.96
C HIS A 146 -0.11 -17.11 -18.21
N LEU A 147 1.23 -16.95 -18.32
CA LEU A 147 1.87 -15.69 -18.69
C LEU A 147 2.49 -15.81 -20.10
N GLU A 148 2.11 -14.93 -21.03
CA GLU A 148 2.73 -14.85 -22.34
C GLU A 148 4.20 -14.45 -22.20
N GLY A 149 5.10 -15.21 -22.83
CA GLY A 149 6.55 -15.07 -22.66
C GLY A 149 7.13 -15.80 -21.45
N GLY A 150 6.28 -16.36 -20.59
CA GLY A 150 6.66 -17.26 -19.51
C GLY A 150 7.65 -16.68 -18.50
N TRP A 151 8.35 -17.59 -17.82
CA TRP A 151 9.32 -17.24 -16.79
C TRP A 151 10.45 -16.33 -17.25
N LEU A 152 10.98 -16.54 -18.45
CA LEU A 152 12.12 -15.75 -18.94
C LEU A 152 11.77 -14.27 -19.10
N LYS A 153 10.58 -13.95 -19.65
CA LYS A 153 10.12 -12.56 -19.78
C LYS A 153 9.87 -11.95 -18.40
N LEU A 154 9.20 -12.67 -17.50
CA LEU A 154 8.96 -12.23 -16.13
C LEU A 154 10.26 -11.92 -15.38
N LYS A 155 11.24 -12.86 -15.42
CA LYS A 155 12.54 -12.69 -14.79
C LYS A 155 13.31 -11.49 -15.33
N TYR A 156 13.24 -11.26 -16.65
CA TYR A 156 13.89 -10.11 -17.27
C TYR A 156 13.29 -8.80 -16.79
N ILE A 157 11.96 -8.70 -16.71
CA ILE A 157 11.24 -7.53 -16.22
C ILE A 157 11.55 -7.30 -14.73
N ASP A 158 11.46 -8.31 -13.90
CA ASP A 158 11.74 -8.22 -12.46
C ASP A 158 13.18 -7.76 -12.19
N THR A 159 14.14 -8.33 -12.90
CA THR A 159 15.55 -7.92 -12.77
C THR A 159 15.76 -6.46 -13.17
N ALA A 160 15.18 -6.03 -14.29
CA ALA A 160 15.34 -4.66 -14.77
C ALA A 160 14.66 -3.63 -13.87
N LEU A 161 13.47 -3.94 -13.33
CA LEU A 161 12.78 -3.11 -12.36
C LEU A 161 13.58 -2.99 -11.06
N SER A 162 14.05 -4.11 -10.53
CA SER A 162 14.83 -4.14 -9.29
C SER A 162 16.14 -3.37 -9.44
N GLN A 163 16.83 -3.52 -10.56
CA GLN A 163 18.03 -2.75 -10.88
C GLN A 163 17.73 -1.26 -10.96
N TYR A 164 16.69 -0.86 -11.73
CA TYR A 164 16.29 0.54 -11.85
C TYR A 164 16.00 1.19 -10.50
N LYS A 165 15.23 0.51 -9.66
CA LYS A 165 14.89 0.98 -8.32
C LYS A 165 16.13 1.13 -7.45
N THR A 166 17.02 0.15 -7.44
CA THR A 166 18.25 0.16 -6.66
C THR A 166 19.19 1.31 -7.08
N GLU A 167 19.43 1.46 -8.39
CA GLU A 167 20.33 2.49 -8.93
C GLU A 167 19.84 3.92 -8.64
N ARG A 168 18.52 4.11 -8.53
CA ARG A 168 17.89 5.43 -8.38
C ARG A 168 17.27 5.66 -7.01
N ASN A 169 17.44 4.73 -6.08
CA ASN A 169 16.83 4.74 -4.76
C ASN A 169 15.30 4.99 -4.84
N LYS A 170 14.62 4.17 -5.65
CA LYS A 170 13.19 4.26 -5.93
C LYS A 170 12.41 3.11 -5.29
N PHE A 171 11.20 3.42 -4.87
CA PHE A 171 10.26 2.48 -4.25
C PHE A 171 8.91 2.59 -4.96
N ASP A 172 8.25 1.48 -5.24
CA ASP A 172 6.81 1.47 -5.54
C ASP A 172 5.97 1.29 -4.26
N LEU A 173 4.65 1.30 -4.38
CA LEU A 173 3.77 1.15 -3.22
C LEU A 173 3.91 -0.21 -2.53
N THR A 174 4.18 -1.26 -3.29
CA THR A 174 4.40 -2.61 -2.74
C THR A 174 5.69 -2.65 -1.93
N ASP A 175 6.76 -2.04 -2.43
CA ASP A 175 8.03 -1.94 -1.70
C ASP A 175 7.85 -1.22 -0.37
N LEU A 176 7.05 -0.14 -0.31
CA LEU A 176 6.78 0.57 0.94
C LEU A 176 6.21 -0.34 2.03
N ILE A 177 5.28 -1.23 1.65
CA ILE A 177 4.64 -2.14 2.61
C ILE A 177 5.60 -3.25 3.03
N VAL A 178 6.40 -3.75 2.11
CA VAL A 178 7.36 -4.84 2.37
C VAL A 178 8.51 -4.34 3.27
N GLU A 179 9.07 -3.16 2.97
CA GLU A 179 10.16 -2.57 3.75
C GLU A 179 9.71 -2.09 5.14
N PHE A 180 8.42 -1.75 5.29
CA PHE A 180 7.86 -1.31 6.57
C PHE A 180 7.56 -2.49 7.51
N ASN A 181 7.40 -3.73 7.02
CA ASN A 181 6.99 -4.91 7.79
C ASN A 181 8.17 -5.57 8.47
#